data_7e81f77d4df70669ac520368c5eab7d6
#
_entry.id   7e81f77d4df70669ac520368c5eab7d6
#
_cell.length_a   1.000
_cell.length_b   1.000
_cell.length_c   1.000
_cell.angle_alpha   90.00
_cell.angle_beta   90.00
_cell.angle_gamma   90.00
#
_symmetry.space_group_name_H-M   'P 1'
#
loop_
_entity.id
_entity.type
_entity.pdbx_description
1 polymer ?
#
loop_
_entity_poly.entity_id
_entity_poly.type
_entity_poly.pdbx_seq_one_letter_code
_entity_poly.pdbx_strand_id
1 'polypeptide(L)'
;TYGWISALNILAVSALGMALLAIPLAPYSGKAANEENHFEQNMLAALKEALKHRSYLLLVSGFFVCGFHVAFITAHMPAFLSDVGFDPQVGAWSVSIIGLCNIFGAYISGSISNRLSKRYLLCFIYLGRSVAISLFMLIPFSLTTVVIFSGVMGFLWLATIPPTSGLVAIMFGTRYMALLYGIVFLGHQLGSFSGVWLGGWLYDHRGN
;
A
#
# COMPACT_ATOMS: atom_id res chain seq x y z
N THR A 1 -3.92 -30.90 -3.90
CA THR A 1 -3.82 -29.86 -2.85
C THR A 1 -2.35 -29.62 -2.54
N TYR A 2 -1.80 -28.58 -3.09
CA TYR A 2 -0.42 -28.16 -2.76
C TYR A 2 -0.42 -27.67 -1.32
N GLY A 3 0.29 -28.36 -0.43
CA GLY A 3 0.42 -27.98 0.96
C GLY A 3 1.12 -26.61 1.10
N TRP A 4 0.97 -25.95 2.27
CA TRP A 4 1.58 -24.65 2.56
C TRP A 4 3.10 -24.61 2.34
N ILE A 5 3.80 -25.77 2.51
CA ILE A 5 5.23 -25.91 2.23
C ILE A 5 5.52 -25.68 0.73
N SER A 6 4.68 -26.20 -0.17
CA SER A 6 4.84 -26.00 -1.61
C SER A 6 4.63 -24.52 -1.99
N ALA A 7 3.68 -23.85 -1.34
CA ALA A 7 3.46 -22.40 -1.54
C ALA A 7 4.68 -21.58 -1.10
N LEU A 8 5.28 -21.91 0.05
CA LEU A 8 6.51 -21.25 0.53
C LEU A 8 7.69 -21.50 -0.40
N ASN A 9 7.83 -22.71 -0.95
CA ASN A 9 8.90 -23.02 -1.91
C ASN A 9 8.73 -22.22 -3.20
N ILE A 10 7.51 -22.08 -3.72
CA ILE A 10 7.23 -21.24 -4.91
C ILE A 10 7.58 -19.77 -4.62
N LEU A 11 7.23 -19.24 -3.45
CA LEU A 11 7.59 -17.89 -3.05
C LEU A 11 9.09 -17.71 -2.91
N ALA A 12 9.80 -18.68 -2.34
CA ALA A 12 11.25 -18.65 -2.21
C ALA A 12 11.96 -18.65 -3.58
N VAL A 13 11.50 -19.50 -4.50
CA VAL A 13 12.03 -19.55 -5.88
C VAL A 13 11.76 -18.24 -6.63
N SER A 14 10.56 -17.66 -6.49
CA SER A 14 10.23 -16.37 -7.11
C SER A 14 11.08 -15.22 -6.53
N ALA A 15 11.34 -15.22 -5.22
CA ALA A 15 12.22 -14.25 -4.58
C ALA A 15 13.68 -14.36 -5.06
N LEU A 16 14.19 -15.59 -5.24
CA LEU A 16 15.50 -15.83 -5.86
C LEU A 16 15.56 -15.32 -7.31
N GLY A 17 14.50 -15.53 -8.08
CA GLY A 17 14.38 -14.98 -9.43
C GLY A 17 14.46 -13.45 -9.45
N MET A 18 13.79 -12.76 -8.52
CA MET A 18 13.86 -11.30 -8.39
C MET A 18 15.29 -10.84 -7.98
N ALA A 19 15.96 -11.57 -7.09
CA ALA A 19 17.34 -11.26 -6.71
C ALA A 19 18.30 -11.35 -7.90
N LEU A 20 18.14 -12.36 -8.76
CA LEU A 20 18.94 -12.49 -10.00
C LEU A 20 18.68 -11.35 -10.99
N LEU A 21 17.42 -10.90 -11.12
CA LEU A 21 17.08 -9.76 -11.96
C LEU A 21 17.61 -8.42 -11.40
N ALA A 22 17.92 -8.33 -10.12
CA ALA A 22 18.53 -7.14 -9.52
C ALA A 22 20.03 -7.00 -9.83
N ILE A 23 20.74 -8.08 -10.18
CA ILE A 23 22.18 -8.06 -10.46
C ILE A 23 22.56 -7.06 -11.56
N PRO A 24 21.90 -7.02 -12.74
CA PRO A 24 22.24 -6.06 -13.79
C PRO A 24 21.91 -4.60 -13.43
N LEU A 25 21.13 -4.35 -12.37
CA LEU A 25 20.81 -3.00 -11.90
C LEU A 25 21.85 -2.45 -10.92
N ALA A 26 22.70 -3.32 -10.34
CA ALA A 26 23.73 -2.94 -9.37
C ALA A 26 24.76 -1.91 -9.90
N PRO A 27 25.22 -1.94 -11.17
CA PRO A 27 26.16 -0.95 -11.69
C PRO A 27 25.57 0.44 -11.90
N TYR A 28 24.26 0.57 -11.98
CA TYR A 28 23.60 1.86 -12.23
C TYR A 28 23.59 2.78 -11.00
N SER A 29 23.73 2.21 -9.82
CA SER A 29 23.73 2.96 -8.55
C SER A 29 25.03 3.78 -8.34
N GLY A 30 26.14 3.38 -8.96
CA GLY A 30 27.44 4.02 -8.76
C GLY A 30 27.67 5.33 -9.54
N LYS A 31 26.92 5.59 -10.61
CA LYS A 31 27.08 6.82 -11.41
C LYS A 31 26.26 8.00 -10.92
N ALA A 32 25.17 7.76 -10.21
CA ALA A 32 24.35 8.82 -9.64
C ALA A 32 24.96 9.46 -8.37
N ALA A 33 25.96 8.81 -7.76
CA ALA A 33 26.62 9.31 -6.55
C ALA A 33 27.72 10.36 -6.82
N ASN A 34 28.13 10.57 -8.07
CA ASN A 34 29.27 11.46 -8.42
C ASN A 34 28.87 12.86 -8.94
N GLU A 35 27.59 13.21 -8.99
CA GLU A 35 27.14 14.58 -9.28
C GLU A 35 26.83 15.40 -8.00
N GLU A 36 27.51 15.08 -6.90
CA GLU A 36 27.44 15.86 -5.66
C GLU A 36 28.50 16.96 -5.66
N ASN A 37 28.19 18.10 -6.26
CA ASN A 37 28.82 19.34 -5.85
C ASN A 37 27.76 20.44 -5.68
N HIS A 38 27.83 21.02 -4.46
CA HIS A 38 27.17 22.23 -3.99
C HIS A 38 25.72 22.14 -3.56
N PHE A 39 25.53 21.71 -2.35
CA PHE A 39 24.79 22.33 -1.24
C PHE A 39 24.87 21.37 -0.06
N GLU A 40 25.65 21.72 0.97
CA GLU A 40 25.77 20.97 2.24
C GLU A 40 24.50 21.09 3.08
N GLN A 41 23.38 20.57 2.56
CA GLN A 41 22.23 20.34 3.41
C GLN A 41 22.43 19.01 4.13
N ASN A 42 22.65 19.05 5.44
CA ASN A 42 22.78 17.86 6.27
C ASN A 42 21.45 17.08 6.23
N MET A 43 21.51 15.75 6.19
CA MET A 43 20.35 14.84 6.25
C MET A 43 19.35 15.20 7.36
N LEU A 44 19.86 15.60 8.55
CA LEU A 44 19.05 16.09 9.68
C LEU A 44 18.32 17.40 9.37
N ALA A 45 18.92 18.29 8.58
CA ALA A 45 18.27 19.52 8.18
C ALA A 45 17.11 19.25 7.22
N ALA A 46 17.29 18.37 6.23
CA ALA A 46 16.24 17.95 5.32
C ALA A 46 15.06 17.28 6.08
N LEU A 47 15.38 16.46 7.07
CA LEU A 47 14.36 15.85 7.93
C LEU A 47 13.59 16.89 8.74
N LYS A 48 14.29 17.83 9.38
CA LYS A 48 13.65 18.91 10.15
C LYS A 48 12.77 19.80 9.27
N GLU A 49 13.21 20.08 8.06
CA GLU A 49 12.44 20.84 7.08
C GLU A 49 11.16 20.08 6.69
N ALA A 50 11.27 18.81 6.34
CA ALA A 50 10.15 17.97 5.98
C ALA A 50 9.12 17.85 7.10
N LEU A 51 9.56 17.64 8.35
CA LEU A 51 8.68 17.55 9.52
C LEU A 51 7.97 18.87 9.88
N LYS A 52 8.46 20.01 9.40
CA LYS A 52 7.78 21.30 9.50
C LYS A 52 6.83 21.57 8.35
N HIS A 53 6.95 20.83 7.26
CA HIS A 53 6.18 21.04 6.06
C HIS A 53 4.79 20.41 6.17
N ARG A 54 3.74 21.24 6.30
CA ARG A 54 2.36 20.79 6.52
C ARG A 54 1.87 19.77 5.48
N SER A 55 2.18 19.97 4.21
CA SER A 55 1.77 19.04 3.14
C SER A 55 2.43 17.67 3.27
N TYR A 56 3.67 17.63 3.77
CA TYR A 56 4.37 16.38 4.02
C TYR A 56 3.75 15.61 5.20
N LEU A 57 3.43 16.30 6.29
CA LEU A 57 2.76 15.66 7.44
C LEU A 57 1.38 15.12 7.05
N LEU A 58 0.62 15.84 6.23
CA LEU A 58 -0.64 15.35 5.68
C LEU A 58 -0.45 14.12 4.78
N LEU A 59 0.65 14.07 4.03
CA LEU A 59 0.99 12.91 3.20
C LEU A 59 1.33 11.69 4.07
N VAL A 60 2.12 11.87 5.13
CA VAL A 60 2.44 10.82 6.12
C VAL A 60 1.15 10.31 6.79
N SER A 61 0.28 11.21 7.22
CA SER A 61 -1.00 10.86 7.85
C SER A 61 -1.93 10.12 6.87
N GLY A 62 -2.01 10.57 5.63
CA GLY A 62 -2.78 9.87 4.59
C GLY A 62 -2.24 8.46 4.32
N PHE A 63 -0.92 8.31 4.32
CA PHE A 63 -0.30 7.01 4.11
C PHE A 63 -0.41 6.09 5.33
N PHE A 64 -0.48 6.65 6.55
CA PHE A 64 -0.87 5.91 7.75
C PHE A 64 -2.28 5.31 7.60
N VAL A 65 -3.27 6.10 7.17
CA VAL A 65 -4.64 5.62 6.93
C VAL A 65 -4.66 4.56 5.83
N CYS A 66 -3.82 4.69 4.80
CA CYS A 66 -3.65 3.66 3.78
C CYS A 66 -3.22 2.33 4.40
N GLY A 67 -2.16 2.34 5.21
CA GLY A 67 -1.65 1.15 5.89
C GLY A 67 -2.70 0.51 6.79
N PHE A 68 -3.43 1.34 7.53
CA PHE A 68 -4.54 0.88 8.39
C PHE A 68 -5.58 0.09 7.58
N HIS A 69 -6.10 0.65 6.49
CA HIS A 69 -7.12 -0.02 5.67
C HIS A 69 -6.60 -1.32 5.03
N VAL A 70 -5.41 -1.26 4.46
CA VAL A 70 -4.79 -2.38 3.76
C VAL A 70 -4.58 -3.57 4.69
N ALA A 71 -3.95 -3.34 5.82
CA ALA A 71 -3.65 -4.40 6.78
C ALA A 71 -4.90 -4.91 7.49
N PHE A 72 -5.83 -4.02 7.85
CA PHE A 72 -7.13 -4.39 8.44
C PHE A 72 -7.90 -5.35 7.53
N ILE A 73 -8.08 -4.99 6.26
CA ILE A 73 -8.83 -5.82 5.31
C ILE A 73 -8.11 -7.15 5.06
N THR A 74 -6.78 -7.14 4.87
CA THR A 74 -6.04 -8.37 4.60
C THR A 74 -6.11 -9.35 5.76
N ALA A 75 -6.02 -8.84 6.99
CA ALA A 75 -6.01 -9.69 8.19
C ALA A 75 -7.40 -10.20 8.58
N HIS A 76 -8.41 -9.34 8.47
CA HIS A 76 -9.72 -9.65 9.06
C HIS A 76 -10.79 -10.08 8.05
N MET A 77 -10.66 -9.76 6.76
CA MET A 77 -11.67 -10.09 5.77
C MET A 77 -11.93 -11.61 5.61
N PRO A 78 -10.92 -12.50 5.58
CA PRO A 78 -11.19 -13.93 5.49
C PRO A 78 -11.98 -14.47 6.68
N ALA A 79 -11.63 -14.04 7.90
CA ALA A 79 -12.35 -14.44 9.11
C ALA A 79 -13.78 -13.88 9.10
N PHE A 80 -13.95 -12.61 8.81
CA PHE A 80 -15.25 -11.96 8.68
C PHE A 80 -16.18 -12.67 7.70
N LEU A 81 -15.70 -13.07 6.53
CA LEU A 81 -16.51 -13.78 5.55
C LEU A 81 -16.94 -15.17 6.06
N SER A 82 -16.08 -15.86 6.82
CA SER A 82 -16.43 -17.12 7.46
C SER A 82 -17.48 -16.94 8.55
N ASP A 83 -17.38 -15.88 9.35
CA ASP A 83 -18.35 -15.55 10.42
C ASP A 83 -19.74 -15.20 9.84
N VAL A 84 -19.80 -14.59 8.67
CA VAL A 84 -21.04 -14.28 7.94
C VAL A 84 -21.61 -15.53 7.23
N GLY A 85 -20.91 -16.68 7.28
CA GLY A 85 -21.37 -17.95 6.76
C GLY A 85 -20.93 -18.33 5.34
N PHE A 86 -19.93 -17.63 4.79
CA PHE A 86 -19.30 -18.04 3.55
C PHE A 86 -18.29 -19.17 3.76
N ASP A 87 -18.11 -20.00 2.74
CA ASP A 87 -17.03 -21.00 2.72
C ASP A 87 -15.67 -20.30 2.89
N PRO A 88 -14.73 -20.85 3.69
CA PRO A 88 -13.38 -20.30 3.86
C PRO A 88 -12.64 -20.04 2.54
N GLN A 89 -12.97 -20.78 1.48
CA GLN A 89 -12.42 -20.57 0.14
C GLN A 89 -12.78 -19.17 -0.40
N VAL A 90 -13.94 -18.62 -0.07
CA VAL A 90 -14.33 -17.27 -0.51
C VAL A 90 -13.40 -16.22 0.07
N GLY A 91 -12.97 -16.38 1.32
CA GLY A 91 -11.95 -15.54 1.94
C GLY A 91 -10.62 -15.58 1.18
N ALA A 92 -10.13 -16.76 0.82
CA ALA A 92 -8.91 -16.92 0.02
C ALA A 92 -9.05 -16.31 -1.39
N TRP A 93 -10.22 -16.51 -2.03
CA TRP A 93 -10.50 -15.91 -3.34
C TRP A 93 -10.53 -14.38 -3.27
N SER A 94 -11.13 -13.81 -2.22
CA SER A 94 -11.19 -12.35 -2.05
C SER A 94 -9.79 -11.72 -2.02
N VAL A 95 -8.87 -12.29 -1.23
CA VAL A 95 -7.48 -11.82 -1.15
C VAL A 95 -6.75 -12.01 -2.48
N SER A 96 -7.00 -13.14 -3.18
CA SER A 96 -6.39 -13.40 -4.50
C SER A 96 -6.86 -12.39 -5.56
N ILE A 97 -8.15 -12.04 -5.57
CA ILE A 97 -8.71 -11.02 -6.47
C ILE A 97 -8.12 -9.65 -6.16
N ILE A 98 -8.00 -9.29 -4.86
CA ILE A 98 -7.34 -8.05 -4.44
C ILE A 98 -5.92 -8.01 -5.02
N GLY A 99 -5.13 -9.07 -4.84
CA GLY A 99 -3.77 -9.14 -5.35
C GLY A 99 -3.67 -9.02 -6.87
N LEU A 100 -4.54 -9.69 -7.60
CA LEU A 100 -4.57 -9.62 -9.06
C LEU A 100 -4.95 -8.21 -9.57
N CYS A 101 -6.03 -7.64 -9.06
CA CYS A 101 -6.49 -6.30 -9.46
C CYS A 101 -5.49 -5.21 -9.06
N ASN A 102 -4.72 -5.42 -7.98
CA ASN A 102 -3.68 -4.52 -7.55
C ASN A 102 -2.57 -4.30 -8.59
N ILE A 103 -2.22 -5.32 -9.35
CA ILE A 103 -1.22 -5.21 -10.44
C ILE A 103 -1.68 -4.16 -11.46
N PHE A 104 -2.93 -4.25 -11.90
CA PHE A 104 -3.50 -3.31 -12.86
C PHE A 104 -3.65 -1.90 -12.26
N GLY A 105 -4.12 -1.81 -11.02
CA GLY A 105 -4.30 -0.55 -10.33
C GLY A 105 -2.98 0.22 -10.13
N ALA A 106 -1.93 -0.46 -9.70
CA ALA A 106 -0.61 0.13 -9.52
C ALA A 106 -0.01 0.61 -10.86
N TYR A 107 -0.12 -0.21 -11.91
CA TYR A 107 0.37 0.14 -13.25
C TYR A 107 -0.36 1.37 -13.83
N ILE A 108 -1.68 1.37 -13.77
CA ILE A 108 -2.52 2.46 -14.29
C ILE A 108 -2.28 3.74 -13.49
N SER A 109 -2.22 3.66 -12.17
CA SER A 109 -1.91 4.80 -11.30
C SER A 109 -0.53 5.39 -11.60
N GLY A 110 0.48 4.54 -11.81
CA GLY A 110 1.82 4.98 -12.22
C GLY A 110 1.80 5.74 -13.53
N SER A 111 1.11 5.22 -14.54
CA SER A 111 0.99 5.85 -15.86
C SER A 111 0.24 7.18 -15.80
N ILE A 112 -0.86 7.23 -15.06
CA ILE A 112 -1.70 8.43 -14.91
C ILE A 112 -1.00 9.49 -14.03
N SER A 113 -0.22 9.07 -13.03
CA SER A 113 0.52 9.96 -12.12
C SER A 113 1.49 10.91 -12.83
N ASN A 114 1.91 10.58 -14.06
CA ASN A 114 2.75 11.45 -14.88
C ASN A 114 1.94 12.53 -15.64
N ARG A 115 0.63 12.32 -15.83
CA ARG A 115 -0.23 13.22 -16.62
C ARG A 115 -1.17 14.04 -15.75
N LEU A 116 -1.62 13.51 -14.63
CA LEU A 116 -2.53 14.16 -13.71
C LEU A 116 -1.81 14.68 -12.45
N SER A 117 -2.43 15.67 -11.82
CA SER A 117 -1.98 16.14 -10.51
C SER A 117 -2.05 15.01 -9.47
N LYS A 118 -0.91 14.66 -8.92
CA LYS A 118 -0.75 13.57 -7.92
C LYS A 118 -1.65 13.76 -6.69
N ARG A 119 -1.94 15.03 -6.33
CA ARG A 119 -2.84 15.36 -5.21
C ARG A 119 -4.27 14.91 -5.47
N TYR A 120 -4.80 15.24 -6.66
CA TYR A 120 -6.15 14.84 -7.04
C TYR A 120 -6.27 13.33 -7.24
N LEU A 121 -5.24 12.71 -7.79
CA LEU A 121 -5.19 11.26 -7.93
C LEU A 121 -5.29 10.55 -6.58
N LEU A 122 -4.51 10.99 -5.58
CA LEU A 122 -4.60 10.47 -4.21
C LEU A 122 -5.98 10.70 -3.59
N CYS A 123 -6.53 11.91 -3.73
CA CYS A 123 -7.87 12.22 -3.24
C CYS A 123 -8.92 11.26 -3.83
N PHE A 124 -8.88 11.05 -5.15
CA PHE A 124 -9.77 10.13 -5.84
C PHE A 124 -9.63 8.68 -5.35
N ILE A 125 -8.40 8.21 -5.15
CA ILE A 125 -8.13 6.85 -4.64
C ILE A 125 -8.69 6.68 -3.22
N TYR A 126 -8.42 7.63 -2.30
CA TYR A 126 -8.93 7.54 -0.92
C TYR A 126 -10.46 7.66 -0.85
N LEU A 127 -11.05 8.56 -1.64
CA LEU A 127 -12.51 8.69 -1.74
C LEU A 127 -13.12 7.40 -2.30
N GLY A 128 -12.55 6.84 -3.36
CA GLY A 128 -12.99 5.59 -3.96
C GLY A 128 -12.98 4.43 -2.96
N ARG A 129 -11.91 4.31 -2.13
CA ARG A 129 -11.85 3.31 -1.05
C ARG A 129 -12.93 3.54 0.01
N SER A 130 -13.11 4.79 0.43
CA SER A 130 -14.14 5.12 1.42
C SER A 130 -15.53 4.73 0.91
N VAL A 131 -15.85 5.06 -0.34
CA VAL A 131 -17.12 4.69 -0.97
C VAL A 131 -17.24 3.16 -1.09
N ALA A 132 -16.18 2.46 -1.53
CA ALA A 132 -16.21 1.00 -1.66
C ALA A 132 -16.48 0.30 -0.32
N ILE A 133 -15.80 0.73 0.75
CA ILE A 133 -15.98 0.18 2.10
C ILE A 133 -17.40 0.47 2.60
N SER A 134 -17.88 1.71 2.43
CA SER A 134 -19.23 2.09 2.87
C SER A 134 -20.31 1.31 2.14
N LEU A 135 -20.19 1.15 0.82
CA LEU A 135 -21.15 0.37 0.04
C LEU A 135 -21.12 -1.11 0.43
N PHE A 136 -19.94 -1.68 0.67
CA PHE A 136 -19.81 -3.07 1.09
C PHE A 136 -20.50 -3.34 2.42
N MET A 137 -20.50 -2.38 3.36
CA MET A 137 -21.18 -2.49 4.64
C MET A 137 -22.70 -2.25 4.57
N LEU A 138 -23.17 -1.50 3.56
CA LEU A 138 -24.60 -1.14 3.41
C LEU A 138 -25.38 -2.13 2.57
N ILE A 139 -24.71 -2.87 1.68
CA ILE A 139 -25.36 -3.81 0.75
C ILE A 139 -25.36 -5.22 1.38
N PRO A 140 -26.41 -6.02 1.18
CA PRO A 140 -26.44 -7.40 1.66
C PRO A 140 -25.25 -8.21 1.14
N PHE A 141 -24.62 -8.99 2.03
CA PHE A 141 -23.48 -9.82 1.69
C PHE A 141 -23.88 -10.94 0.73
N SER A 142 -23.26 -10.97 -0.41
CA SER A 142 -23.39 -12.00 -1.43
C SER A 142 -22.03 -12.27 -2.08
N LEU A 143 -21.87 -13.41 -2.73
CA LEU A 143 -20.63 -13.72 -3.45
C LEU A 143 -20.29 -12.61 -4.46
N THR A 144 -21.29 -12.07 -5.15
CA THR A 144 -21.10 -10.98 -6.11
C THR A 144 -20.59 -9.71 -5.44
N THR A 145 -21.14 -9.30 -4.29
CA THR A 145 -20.70 -8.11 -3.56
C THR A 145 -19.26 -8.29 -3.05
N VAL A 146 -18.90 -9.48 -2.58
CA VAL A 146 -17.52 -9.80 -2.15
C VAL A 146 -16.55 -9.68 -3.32
N VAL A 147 -16.86 -10.25 -4.48
CA VAL A 147 -16.01 -10.21 -5.68
C VAL A 147 -15.83 -8.78 -6.19
N ILE A 148 -16.93 -8.01 -6.30
CA ILE A 148 -16.86 -6.61 -6.74
C ILE A 148 -16.04 -5.77 -5.75
N PHE A 149 -16.29 -5.90 -4.46
CA PHE A 149 -15.53 -5.20 -3.42
C PHE A 149 -14.04 -5.53 -3.53
N SER A 150 -13.69 -6.82 -3.60
CA SER A 150 -12.31 -7.28 -3.72
C SER A 150 -11.62 -6.73 -4.99
N GLY A 151 -12.33 -6.69 -6.11
CA GLY A 151 -11.82 -6.13 -7.36
C GLY A 151 -11.55 -4.64 -7.27
N VAL A 152 -12.52 -3.87 -6.76
CA VAL A 152 -12.39 -2.40 -6.58
C VAL A 152 -11.33 -2.06 -5.57
N MET A 153 -11.33 -2.71 -4.39
CA MET A 153 -10.31 -2.49 -3.38
C MET A 153 -8.93 -2.87 -3.88
N GLY A 154 -8.80 -4.00 -4.57
CA GLY A 154 -7.54 -4.43 -5.17
C GLY A 154 -7.00 -3.40 -6.15
N PHE A 155 -7.84 -2.90 -7.06
CA PHE A 155 -7.45 -1.87 -8.02
C PHE A 155 -6.96 -0.59 -7.36
N LEU A 156 -7.57 -0.18 -6.25
CA LEU A 156 -7.17 1.00 -5.48
C LEU A 156 -6.04 0.72 -4.48
N TRP A 157 -5.60 -0.53 -4.31
CA TRP A 157 -4.77 -1.01 -3.19
C TRP A 157 -3.43 -0.29 -3.07
N LEU A 158 -2.50 -0.57 -3.96
CA LEU A 158 -1.20 0.10 -4.02
C LEU A 158 -1.14 1.23 -5.07
N ALA A 159 -2.29 1.60 -5.63
CA ALA A 159 -2.39 2.73 -6.55
C ALA A 159 -1.94 4.07 -5.92
N THR A 160 -1.84 4.13 -4.59
CA THR A 160 -1.33 5.29 -3.84
C THR A 160 0.19 5.42 -3.89
N ILE A 161 0.96 4.35 -4.17
CA ILE A 161 2.43 4.35 -4.10
C ILE A 161 3.05 5.32 -5.12
N PRO A 162 2.75 5.23 -6.45
CA PRO A 162 3.36 6.11 -7.43
C PRO A 162 3.09 7.61 -7.19
N PRO A 163 1.86 8.05 -6.94
CA PRO A 163 1.62 9.47 -6.67
C PRO A 163 2.23 9.94 -5.35
N THR A 164 2.31 9.09 -4.31
CA THR A 164 2.91 9.45 -3.03
C THR A 164 4.42 9.67 -3.16
N SER A 165 5.15 8.73 -3.77
CA SER A 165 6.58 8.87 -4.02
C SER A 165 6.87 10.09 -4.91
N GLY A 166 6.05 10.29 -5.96
CA GLY A 166 6.17 11.45 -6.84
C GLY A 166 5.91 12.79 -6.14
N LEU A 167 5.02 12.85 -5.13
CA LEU A 167 4.83 14.06 -4.32
C LEU A 167 6.03 14.37 -3.45
N VAL A 168 6.64 13.36 -2.82
CA VAL A 168 7.87 13.54 -2.03
C VAL A 168 8.98 14.10 -2.93
N ALA A 169 9.14 13.54 -4.15
CA ALA A 169 10.12 14.02 -5.11
C ALA A 169 9.87 15.48 -5.55
N ILE A 170 8.60 15.88 -5.73
CA ILE A 170 8.24 17.26 -6.10
C ILE A 170 8.51 18.24 -4.94
N MET A 171 8.23 17.84 -3.70
CA MET A 171 8.38 18.72 -2.52
C MET A 171 9.84 18.92 -2.11
N PHE A 172 10.68 17.89 -2.20
CA PHE A 172 12.03 17.88 -1.60
C PHE A 172 13.14 17.48 -2.56
N GLY A 173 12.82 17.22 -3.83
CA GLY A 173 13.77 16.72 -4.81
C GLY A 173 14.11 15.25 -4.59
N THR A 174 15.10 14.77 -5.37
CA THR A 174 15.48 13.35 -5.39
C THR A 174 16.60 13.00 -4.39
N ARG A 175 17.37 14.00 -3.92
CA ARG A 175 18.55 13.80 -3.08
C ARG A 175 18.24 13.02 -1.78
N TYR A 176 17.22 13.41 -1.04
CA TYR A 176 16.81 12.77 0.22
C TYR A 176 15.51 11.97 0.07
N MET A 177 15.12 11.65 -1.15
CA MET A 177 13.86 10.96 -1.45
C MET A 177 13.75 9.63 -0.69
N ALA A 178 14.81 8.82 -0.66
CA ALA A 178 14.79 7.53 0.01
C ALA A 178 14.52 7.66 1.51
N LEU A 179 15.15 8.63 2.18
CA LEU A 179 14.91 8.91 3.61
C LEU A 179 13.48 9.40 3.86
N LEU A 180 13.06 10.42 3.13
CA LEU A 180 11.76 11.06 3.35
C LEU A 180 10.61 10.13 2.96
N TYR A 181 10.73 9.40 1.86
CA TYR A 181 9.74 8.39 1.50
C TYR A 181 9.75 7.22 2.49
N GLY A 182 10.91 6.84 3.02
CA GLY A 182 11.03 5.83 4.08
C GLY A 182 10.22 6.20 5.34
N ILE A 183 10.20 7.48 5.73
CA ILE A 183 9.39 7.97 6.85
C ILE A 183 7.89 7.93 6.52
N VAL A 184 7.50 8.29 5.30
CA VAL A 184 6.12 8.12 4.84
C VAL A 184 5.71 6.64 4.94
N PHE A 185 6.61 5.73 4.54
CA PHE A 185 6.38 4.29 4.60
C PHE A 185 6.34 3.76 6.05
N LEU A 186 7.16 4.33 6.95
CA LEU A 186 7.07 4.05 8.39
C LEU A 186 5.68 4.42 8.94
N GLY A 187 5.14 5.56 8.53
CA GLY A 187 3.76 5.95 8.84
C GLY A 187 2.75 4.89 8.40
N HIS A 188 2.91 4.36 7.19
CA HIS A 188 2.09 3.27 6.68
C HIS A 188 2.19 2.00 7.55
N GLN A 189 3.39 1.62 7.99
CA GLN A 189 3.58 0.44 8.83
C GLN A 189 2.96 0.61 10.22
N LEU A 190 3.05 1.81 10.81
CA LEU A 190 2.37 2.13 12.06
C LEU A 190 0.84 2.07 11.90
N GLY A 191 0.32 2.54 10.76
CA GLY A 191 -1.08 2.38 10.40
C GLY A 191 -1.48 0.91 10.27
N SER A 192 -0.67 0.11 9.58
CA SER A 192 -0.89 -1.33 9.42
C SER A 192 -0.95 -2.06 10.76
N PHE A 193 0.01 -1.80 11.63
CA PHE A 193 0.02 -2.36 12.99
C PHE A 193 -1.26 -1.98 13.75
N SER A 194 -1.61 -0.69 13.74
CA SER A 194 -2.80 -0.19 14.44
C SER A 194 -4.09 -0.81 13.91
N GLY A 195 -4.18 -1.01 12.59
CA GLY A 195 -5.35 -1.62 11.95
C GLY A 195 -5.56 -3.07 12.36
N VAL A 196 -4.52 -3.87 12.29
CA VAL A 196 -4.59 -5.30 12.69
C VAL A 196 -4.84 -5.43 14.19
N TRP A 197 -4.11 -4.67 15.01
CA TRP A 197 -4.26 -4.72 16.46
C TRP A 197 -5.65 -4.30 16.91
N LEU A 198 -6.16 -3.18 16.40
CA LEU A 198 -7.48 -2.66 16.77
C LEU A 198 -8.60 -3.61 16.35
N GLY A 199 -8.51 -4.19 15.14
CA GLY A 199 -9.49 -5.17 14.67
C GLY A 199 -9.56 -6.42 15.55
N GLY A 200 -8.40 -6.99 15.90
CA GLY A 200 -8.33 -8.14 16.81
C GLY A 200 -8.86 -7.79 18.21
N TRP A 201 -8.43 -6.64 18.76
CA TRP A 201 -8.89 -6.20 20.08
C TRP A 201 -10.42 -5.99 20.14
N LEU A 202 -11.00 -5.39 19.09
CA LEU A 202 -12.46 -5.19 19.01
C LEU A 202 -13.20 -6.53 18.92
N TYR A 203 -12.69 -7.45 18.12
CA TYR A 203 -13.27 -8.79 17.98
C TYR A 203 -13.27 -9.56 19.32
N ASP A 204 -12.12 -9.57 20.01
CA ASP A 204 -11.99 -10.27 21.30
C ASP A 204 -12.91 -9.71 22.41
N HIS A 205 -13.20 -8.38 22.38
CA HIS A 205 -14.00 -7.75 23.43
C HIS A 205 -15.49 -7.65 23.12
N ARG A 206 -15.86 -7.67 21.84
CA ARG A 206 -17.28 -7.53 21.44
C ARG A 206 -17.88 -8.80 20.86
N GLY A 207 -17.06 -9.79 20.50
CA GLY A 207 -17.52 -11.10 20.03
C GLY A 207 -18.21 -11.10 18.67
N ASN A 208 -18.11 -10.00 17.91
CA ASN A 208 -18.69 -9.85 16.58
C ASN A 208 -17.75 -9.04 15.67
#